data_698a820797ae771443c826f92157b678
#
_entry.id   698a820797ae771443c826f92157b678
#
_cell.length_a   1.000
_cell.length_b   1.000
_cell.length_c   1.000
_cell.angle_alpha   90.00
_cell.angle_beta   90.00
_cell.angle_gamma   90.00
#
_symmetry.space_group_name_H-M   'P 1'
#
loop_
_entity.id
_entity.type
_entity.pdbx_description
1 polymer ?
#
loop_
_entity_poly.entity_id
_entity_poly.type
_entity_poly.pdbx_seq_one_letter_code
_entity_poly.pdbx_strand_id
1 'polypeptide(L)'
;MNRASLSPSTFQHRFPTVEEYLHHRPPYLLVESIVEIRSDQIVTASSVSADSFYSAGHFPGAPILPGALMQEMTTQSAGILIAAEHNPMEHFDTSDPFANEMALGVLVRVNWAKYRGFARPGDRLQIRVELLDRVANRFDFRGTVSSGEATILKNGFQLANVPSQSLQGER
;
A
#
# COMPACT_ATOMS: atom_id res chain seq x y z
N MET A 1 10.63 3.66 -38.16
CA MET A 1 10.78 2.37 -37.46
C MET A 1 10.03 2.50 -36.11
N ASN A 2 8.83 1.92 -36.07
CA ASN A 2 7.93 2.01 -34.91
C ASN A 2 8.45 1.01 -33.85
N ARG A 3 9.09 1.49 -32.81
CA ARG A 3 9.28 0.68 -31.59
C ARG A 3 7.93 0.62 -30.87
N ALA A 4 7.16 -0.42 -31.18
CA ALA A 4 6.07 -0.83 -30.30
C ALA A 4 6.71 -1.13 -28.94
N SER A 5 6.46 -0.30 -27.94
CA SER A 5 6.78 -0.62 -26.55
C SER A 5 5.87 -1.78 -26.16
N LEU A 6 6.39 -2.99 -26.19
CA LEU A 6 5.74 -4.13 -25.57
C LEU A 6 5.61 -3.78 -24.09
N SER A 7 4.40 -3.54 -23.64
CA SER A 7 4.12 -3.48 -22.19
C SER A 7 4.62 -4.79 -21.60
N PRO A 8 5.43 -4.79 -20.54
CA PRO A 8 5.87 -6.01 -19.91
C PRO A 8 4.65 -6.85 -19.54
N SER A 9 4.70 -8.15 -19.82
CA SER A 9 3.68 -9.10 -19.40
C SER A 9 3.50 -8.98 -17.89
N THR A 10 2.24 -8.98 -17.43
CA THR A 10 1.92 -8.98 -16.00
C THR A 10 1.17 -10.25 -15.65
N PHE A 11 1.40 -10.73 -14.45
CA PHE A 11 0.76 -11.91 -13.88
C PHE A 11 -0.23 -11.46 -12.80
N GLN A 12 -1.35 -12.16 -12.70
CA GLN A 12 -2.32 -11.94 -11.63
C GLN A 12 -2.10 -12.97 -10.54
N HIS A 13 -2.15 -12.51 -9.29
CA HIS A 13 -2.03 -13.35 -8.12
C HIS A 13 -3.25 -13.24 -7.24
N ARG A 14 -3.67 -14.37 -6.62
CA ARG A 14 -4.75 -14.44 -5.64
C ARG A 14 -4.27 -15.22 -4.44
N PHE A 15 -4.00 -14.50 -3.37
CA PHE A 15 -3.53 -15.05 -2.11
C PHE A 15 -4.59 -14.89 -1.01
N PRO A 16 -4.66 -15.81 -0.03
CA PRO A 16 -5.64 -15.75 1.04
C PRO A 16 -5.36 -14.65 2.07
N THR A 17 -4.11 -14.23 2.26
CA THR A 17 -3.73 -13.27 3.29
C THR A 17 -2.99 -12.05 2.74
N VAL A 18 -3.00 -10.95 3.48
CA VAL A 18 -2.32 -9.71 3.10
C VAL A 18 -0.80 -9.88 3.08
N GLU A 19 -0.27 -10.69 4.00
CA GLU A 19 1.16 -10.99 4.11
C GLU A 19 1.74 -11.65 2.86
N GLU A 20 0.91 -12.35 2.09
CA GLU A 20 1.35 -12.99 0.84
C GLU A 20 1.46 -12.02 -0.34
N TYR A 21 0.90 -10.81 -0.21
CA TYR A 21 1.06 -9.73 -1.20
C TYR A 21 2.18 -8.74 -0.84
N LEU A 22 2.51 -8.61 0.45
CA LEU A 22 3.41 -7.59 0.96
C LEU A 22 4.57 -8.21 1.76
N HIS A 23 5.76 -7.63 1.63
CA HIS A 23 6.90 -7.98 2.48
C HIS A 23 6.81 -7.42 3.91
N HIS A 24 5.85 -6.52 4.16
CA HIS A 24 5.60 -5.94 5.48
C HIS A 24 5.15 -7.01 6.49
N ARG A 25 5.56 -6.85 7.72
CA ARG A 25 5.17 -7.72 8.86
C ARG A 25 4.79 -6.85 10.05
N PRO A 26 4.00 -7.35 11.02
CA PRO A 26 3.76 -6.64 12.27
C PRO A 26 5.08 -6.22 12.96
N PRO A 27 5.14 -5.04 13.58
CA PRO A 27 4.02 -4.11 13.80
C PRO A 27 3.77 -3.13 12.64
N TYR A 28 4.53 -3.19 11.54
CA TYR A 28 4.44 -2.23 10.44
C TYR A 28 3.50 -2.67 9.30
N LEU A 29 2.93 -3.86 9.34
CA LEU A 29 1.82 -4.26 8.48
C LEU A 29 0.54 -3.62 9.04
N LEU A 30 0.03 -2.60 8.33
CA LEU A 30 -1.07 -1.75 8.80
C LEU A 30 -2.42 -2.10 8.19
N VAL A 31 -2.42 -2.90 7.13
CA VAL A 31 -3.63 -3.38 6.45
C VAL A 31 -3.97 -4.77 6.97
N GLU A 32 -5.20 -4.98 7.44
CA GLU A 32 -5.61 -6.25 8.04
C GLU A 32 -6.30 -7.20 7.05
N SER A 33 -7.08 -6.65 6.13
CA SER A 33 -7.86 -7.47 5.21
C SER A 33 -8.15 -6.77 3.89
N ILE A 34 -8.40 -7.59 2.87
CA ILE A 34 -8.83 -7.16 1.55
C ILE A 34 -10.34 -7.32 1.47
N VAL A 35 -11.04 -6.24 1.14
CA VAL A 35 -12.49 -6.22 0.97
C VAL A 35 -12.84 -6.48 -0.50
N GLU A 36 -12.12 -5.83 -1.42
CA GLU A 36 -12.35 -5.94 -2.86
C GLU A 36 -11.08 -5.63 -3.63
N ILE A 37 -10.79 -6.39 -4.70
CA ILE A 37 -9.76 -6.08 -5.70
C ILE A 37 -10.40 -6.07 -7.08
N ARG A 38 -10.09 -5.04 -7.87
CA ARG A 38 -10.33 -4.93 -9.32
C ARG A 38 -9.02 -4.59 -10.02
N SER A 39 -9.02 -4.58 -11.33
CA SER A 39 -7.80 -4.28 -12.11
C SER A 39 -7.19 -2.90 -11.84
N ASP A 40 -8.01 -1.93 -11.46
CA ASP A 40 -7.65 -0.53 -11.25
C ASP A 40 -7.98 0.01 -9.85
N GLN A 41 -8.53 -0.83 -8.96
CA GLN A 41 -8.97 -0.42 -7.64
C GLN A 41 -8.81 -1.52 -6.60
N ILE A 42 -8.48 -1.12 -5.39
CA ILE A 42 -8.55 -1.98 -4.21
C ILE A 42 -9.28 -1.28 -3.07
N VAL A 43 -10.02 -2.05 -2.30
CA VAL A 43 -10.58 -1.65 -1.01
C VAL A 43 -10.06 -2.61 0.05
N THR A 44 -9.43 -2.06 1.07
CA THR A 44 -8.92 -2.80 2.23
C THR A 44 -9.53 -2.27 3.51
N ALA A 45 -9.39 -3.02 4.59
CA ALA A 45 -9.84 -2.63 5.91
C ALA A 45 -8.76 -2.81 6.96
N SER A 46 -8.84 -1.99 8.00
CA SER A 46 -7.99 -2.05 9.18
C SER A 46 -8.74 -1.53 10.41
N SER A 47 -8.23 -1.82 11.59
CA SER A 47 -8.73 -1.29 12.85
C SER A 47 -7.64 -0.48 13.57
N VAL A 48 -8.06 0.49 14.38
CA VAL A 48 -7.15 1.26 15.23
C VAL A 48 -7.13 0.64 16.61
N SER A 49 -5.99 0.04 17.00
CA SER A 49 -5.83 -0.58 18.32
C SER A 49 -5.23 0.40 19.32
N ALA A 50 -5.69 0.34 20.57
CA ALA A 50 -5.08 1.05 21.69
C ALA A 50 -3.65 0.55 22.00
N ASP A 51 -3.36 -0.71 21.67
CA ASP A 51 -2.07 -1.36 21.92
C ASP A 51 -1.08 -1.21 20.75
N SER A 52 -1.41 -0.35 19.76
CA SER A 52 -0.54 -0.10 18.63
C SER A 52 0.78 0.56 19.07
N PHE A 53 1.87 0.25 18.36
CA PHE A 53 3.22 0.73 18.67
C PHE A 53 3.36 2.27 18.80
N TYR A 54 2.45 3.02 18.19
CA TYR A 54 2.43 4.49 18.24
C TYR A 54 1.56 5.06 19.38
N SER A 55 0.66 4.26 19.96
CA SER A 55 -0.44 4.76 20.83
C SER A 55 0.07 5.45 22.09
N ALA A 56 1.15 4.95 22.70
CA ALA A 56 1.72 5.54 23.91
C ALA A 56 2.32 6.92 23.69
N GLY A 57 2.80 7.21 22.48
CA GLY A 57 3.52 8.43 22.15
C GLY A 57 2.73 9.45 21.33
N HIS A 58 1.67 9.03 20.65
CA HIS A 58 0.95 9.89 19.70
C HIS A 58 -0.57 9.98 20.00
N PHE A 59 -1.02 10.66 21.05
CA PHE A 59 -0.28 11.39 22.09
C PHE A 59 -0.59 10.80 23.46
N PRO A 60 0.28 11.00 24.50
CA PRO A 60 0.02 10.51 25.84
C PRO A 60 -1.33 10.98 26.37
N GLY A 61 -2.20 10.01 26.79
CA GLY A 61 -3.55 10.28 27.28
C GLY A 61 -4.60 10.63 26.21
N ALA A 62 -4.19 10.80 24.94
CA ALA A 62 -5.09 11.10 23.82
C ALA A 62 -4.62 10.40 22.53
N PRO A 63 -4.59 9.07 22.48
CA PRO A 63 -4.05 8.34 21.34
C PRO A 63 -4.89 8.57 20.08
N ILE A 64 -4.23 8.89 19.00
CA ILE A 64 -4.77 8.96 17.63
C ILE A 64 -3.83 8.26 16.67
N LEU A 65 -4.37 7.73 15.59
CA LEU A 65 -3.57 7.17 14.50
C LEU A 65 -2.78 8.30 13.82
N PRO A 66 -1.44 8.21 13.73
CA PRO A 66 -0.65 9.20 13.01
C PRO A 66 -1.06 9.34 11.55
N GLY A 67 -1.14 10.58 11.05
CA GLY A 67 -1.47 10.85 9.67
C GLY A 67 -0.50 10.19 8.68
N ALA A 68 0.78 10.11 9.04
CA ALA A 68 1.80 9.42 8.25
C ALA A 68 1.48 7.92 8.08
N LEU A 69 0.91 7.27 9.11
CA LEU A 69 0.52 5.87 9.02
C LEU A 69 -0.77 5.69 8.19
N MET A 70 -1.68 6.66 8.17
CA MET A 70 -2.80 6.64 7.22
C MET A 70 -2.31 6.74 5.77
N GLN A 71 -1.28 7.55 5.49
CA GLN A 71 -0.60 7.58 4.18
C GLN A 71 0.00 6.20 3.87
N GLU A 72 0.67 5.59 4.82
CA GLU A 72 1.27 4.26 4.66
C GLU A 72 0.22 3.18 4.39
N MET A 73 -0.96 3.22 5.04
CA MET A 73 -2.06 2.30 4.74
C MET A 73 -2.50 2.39 3.26
N THR A 74 -2.54 3.60 2.68
CA THR A 74 -2.84 3.74 1.25
C THR A 74 -1.72 3.19 0.37
N THR A 75 -0.46 3.36 0.78
CA THR A 75 0.72 2.82 0.10
C THR A 75 0.72 1.29 0.11
N GLN A 76 0.47 0.66 1.27
CA GLN A 76 0.36 -0.78 1.40
C GLN A 76 -0.80 -1.34 0.56
N SER A 77 -1.97 -0.71 0.60
CA SER A 77 -3.10 -1.11 -0.24
C SER A 77 -2.78 -1.04 -1.73
N ALA A 78 -2.08 0.01 -2.18
CA ALA A 78 -1.61 0.12 -3.56
C ALA A 78 -0.58 -0.96 -3.90
N GLY A 79 0.33 -1.30 -2.98
CA GLY A 79 1.29 -2.40 -3.13
C GLY A 79 0.60 -3.75 -3.33
N ILE A 80 -0.48 -4.02 -2.58
CA ILE A 80 -1.32 -5.21 -2.78
C ILE A 80 -1.93 -5.22 -4.19
N LEU A 81 -2.48 -4.08 -4.65
CA LEU A 81 -3.05 -3.97 -5.99
C LEU A 81 -2.01 -4.26 -7.08
N ILE A 82 -0.78 -3.72 -6.93
CA ILE A 82 0.31 -4.01 -7.87
C ILE A 82 0.64 -5.51 -7.85
N ALA A 83 0.81 -6.10 -6.69
CA ALA A 83 1.16 -7.52 -6.56
C ALA A 83 0.05 -8.44 -7.10
N ALA A 84 -1.23 -8.05 -6.93
CA ALA A 84 -2.38 -8.84 -7.37
C ALA A 84 -2.64 -8.75 -8.87
N GLU A 85 -2.53 -7.56 -9.49
CA GLU A 85 -3.02 -7.30 -10.85
C GLU A 85 -1.93 -6.87 -11.82
N HIS A 86 -0.80 -6.36 -11.33
CA HIS A 86 0.24 -5.74 -12.15
C HIS A 86 1.64 -6.29 -11.84
N ASN A 87 1.71 -7.50 -11.32
CA ASN A 87 2.97 -8.13 -10.95
C ASN A 87 3.78 -8.52 -12.20
N PRO A 88 5.03 -8.07 -12.35
CA PRO A 88 5.87 -8.47 -13.47
C PRO A 88 6.44 -9.90 -13.34
N MET A 89 6.25 -10.56 -12.19
CA MET A 89 6.80 -11.86 -11.86
C MET A 89 5.70 -12.93 -11.82
N GLU A 90 5.95 -14.07 -12.48
CA GLU A 90 5.07 -15.23 -12.42
C GLU A 90 5.14 -15.92 -11.05
N HIS A 91 6.33 -15.99 -10.48
CA HIS A 91 6.55 -16.51 -9.13
C HIS A 91 6.83 -15.34 -8.18
N PHE A 92 6.07 -15.25 -7.11
CA PHE A 92 6.16 -14.18 -6.13
C PHE A 92 6.06 -14.74 -4.72
N ASP A 93 7.08 -14.46 -3.90
CA ASP A 93 7.17 -14.91 -2.52
C ASP A 93 7.57 -13.73 -1.62
N THR A 94 6.76 -13.46 -0.60
CA THR A 94 6.99 -12.36 0.34
C THR A 94 7.72 -12.77 1.62
N SER A 95 8.13 -14.03 1.74
CA SER A 95 8.90 -14.51 2.90
C SER A 95 10.32 -13.94 2.94
N ASP A 96 10.91 -13.71 1.75
CA ASP A 96 12.22 -13.06 1.57
C ASP A 96 12.13 -11.98 0.48
N PRO A 97 12.34 -10.68 0.81
CA PRO A 97 12.31 -9.62 -0.18
C PRO A 97 13.37 -9.74 -1.27
N PHE A 98 14.43 -10.50 -1.04
CA PHE A 98 15.51 -10.72 -2.01
C PHE A 98 15.31 -11.97 -2.89
N ALA A 99 14.31 -12.81 -2.58
CA ALA A 99 13.94 -13.94 -3.41
C ALA A 99 13.27 -13.54 -4.73
N ASN A 100 12.74 -12.33 -4.80
CA ASN A 100 12.08 -11.78 -5.97
C ASN A 100 13.03 -10.91 -6.81
N GLU A 101 12.87 -10.94 -8.12
CA GLU A 101 13.63 -10.06 -9.04
C GLU A 101 13.33 -8.58 -8.77
N MET A 102 12.06 -8.26 -8.47
CA MET A 102 11.57 -6.90 -8.26
C MET A 102 10.96 -6.74 -6.87
N ALA A 103 11.30 -5.64 -6.21
CA ALA A 103 10.53 -5.10 -5.10
C ALA A 103 9.34 -4.30 -5.64
N LEU A 104 8.15 -4.63 -5.19
CA LEU A 104 6.91 -4.03 -5.67
C LEU A 104 6.44 -2.90 -4.77
N GLY A 105 5.92 -1.85 -5.40
CA GLY A 105 5.18 -0.81 -4.70
C GLY A 105 6.02 0.08 -3.77
N VAL A 106 7.27 0.37 -4.11
CA VAL A 106 8.11 1.30 -3.33
C VAL A 106 7.59 2.73 -3.49
N LEU A 107 7.30 3.42 -2.39
CA LEU A 107 6.83 4.81 -2.40
C LEU A 107 7.94 5.74 -2.89
N VAL A 108 7.70 6.43 -4.00
CA VAL A 108 8.66 7.35 -4.61
C VAL A 108 8.22 8.82 -4.53
N ARG A 109 6.92 9.07 -4.36
CA ARG A 109 6.42 10.44 -4.30
C ARG A 109 5.05 10.50 -3.61
N VAL A 110 4.84 11.51 -2.78
CA VAL A 110 3.53 11.98 -2.34
C VAL A 110 3.28 13.32 -3.03
N ASN A 111 2.30 13.35 -3.94
CA ASN A 111 1.98 14.55 -4.70
C ASN A 111 1.22 15.56 -3.83
N TRP A 112 0.29 15.05 -3.02
CA TRP A 112 -0.48 15.82 -2.06
C TRP A 112 -1.16 14.89 -1.05
N ALA A 113 -1.45 15.41 0.13
CA ALA A 113 -2.28 14.76 1.14
C ALA A 113 -3.16 15.82 1.83
N LYS A 114 -4.41 15.45 2.13
CA LYS A 114 -5.39 16.28 2.84
C LYS A 114 -5.98 15.47 3.98
N TYR A 115 -5.54 15.78 5.20
CA TYR A 115 -6.05 15.22 6.44
C TYR A 115 -7.27 16.02 6.89
N ARG A 116 -8.40 15.35 7.12
CA ARG A 116 -9.70 15.97 7.40
C ARG A 116 -10.30 15.53 8.72
N GLY A 117 -9.69 14.56 9.37
CA GLY A 117 -10.16 14.00 10.63
C GLY A 117 -9.12 13.12 11.28
N PHE A 118 -9.49 12.59 12.44
CA PHE A 118 -8.66 11.71 13.25
C PHE A 118 -9.30 10.32 13.30
N ALA A 119 -8.45 9.31 13.37
CA ALA A 119 -8.84 7.96 13.74
C ALA A 119 -8.34 7.65 15.16
N ARG A 120 -9.18 7.03 15.96
CA ARG A 120 -8.94 6.74 17.38
C ARG A 120 -9.04 5.25 17.66
N PRO A 121 -8.47 4.76 18.75
CA PRO A 121 -8.66 3.39 19.18
C PRO A 121 -10.14 3.00 19.19
N GLY A 122 -10.46 1.87 18.55
CA GLY A 122 -11.82 1.38 18.33
C GLY A 122 -12.40 1.72 16.94
N ASP A 123 -11.84 2.68 16.23
CA ASP A 123 -12.29 2.98 14.85
C ASP A 123 -11.96 1.85 13.88
N ARG A 124 -12.90 1.59 12.97
CA ARG A 124 -12.69 0.74 11.80
C ARG A 124 -12.49 1.62 10.57
N LEU A 125 -11.42 1.34 9.85
CA LEU A 125 -11.03 2.10 8.68
C LEU A 125 -11.28 1.31 7.41
N GLN A 126 -11.78 2.00 6.40
CA GLN A 126 -11.81 1.54 5.03
C GLN A 126 -10.82 2.36 4.21
N ILE A 127 -9.93 1.68 3.51
CA ILE A 127 -8.92 2.27 2.66
C ILE A 127 -9.25 1.92 1.21
N ARG A 128 -9.57 2.93 0.41
CA ARG A 128 -9.80 2.80 -1.04
C ARG A 128 -8.64 3.40 -1.79
N VAL A 129 -8.10 2.65 -2.74
CA VAL A 129 -7.02 3.12 -3.63
C VAL A 129 -7.40 2.85 -5.07
N GLU A 130 -7.24 3.86 -5.91
CA GLU A 130 -7.51 3.83 -7.35
C GLU A 130 -6.21 4.05 -8.11
N LEU A 131 -5.90 3.18 -9.06
CA LEU A 131 -4.83 3.36 -10.03
C LEU A 131 -5.31 4.35 -11.08
N LEU A 132 -4.59 5.47 -11.22
CA LEU A 132 -4.93 6.53 -12.17
C LEU A 132 -4.15 6.40 -13.48
N ASP A 133 -2.88 6.02 -13.38
CA ASP A 133 -1.99 5.87 -14.54
C ASP A 133 -0.85 4.91 -14.23
N ARG A 134 -0.31 4.30 -15.29
CA ARG A 134 0.86 3.43 -15.23
C ARG A 134 1.79 3.74 -16.40
N VAL A 135 3.03 4.12 -16.08
CA VAL A 135 4.08 4.34 -17.07
C VAL A 135 5.30 3.51 -16.70
N ALA A 136 5.57 2.48 -17.50
CA ALA A 136 6.65 1.52 -17.27
C ALA A 136 6.52 0.83 -15.90
N ASN A 137 7.45 1.11 -14.98
CA ASN A 137 7.49 0.58 -13.61
C ASN A 137 6.88 1.52 -12.56
N ARG A 138 6.29 2.65 -12.96
CA ARG A 138 5.67 3.65 -12.08
C ARG A 138 4.16 3.61 -12.15
N PHE A 139 3.52 3.84 -11.03
CA PHE A 139 2.07 3.77 -10.84
C PHE A 139 1.60 5.00 -10.07
N ASP A 140 0.67 5.73 -10.63
CA ASP A 140 0.05 6.90 -9.99
C ASP A 140 -1.29 6.51 -9.36
N PHE A 141 -1.44 6.86 -8.08
CA PHE A 141 -2.60 6.47 -7.29
C PHE A 141 -3.32 7.65 -6.64
N ARG A 142 -4.61 7.44 -6.42
CA ARG A 142 -5.43 8.23 -5.50
C ARG A 142 -5.88 7.33 -4.36
N GLY A 143 -5.66 7.80 -3.11
CA GLY A 143 -6.09 7.12 -1.91
C GLY A 143 -7.17 7.89 -1.15
N THR A 144 -8.00 7.16 -0.45
CA THR A 144 -9.00 7.67 0.49
C THR A 144 -9.04 6.75 1.71
N VAL A 145 -8.96 7.32 2.91
CA VAL A 145 -9.20 6.60 4.17
C VAL A 145 -10.46 7.17 4.80
N SER A 146 -11.37 6.29 5.21
CA SER A 146 -12.63 6.65 5.86
C SER A 146 -12.80 5.89 7.18
N SER A 147 -13.43 6.55 8.17
CA SER A 147 -13.94 5.95 9.40
C SER A 147 -15.45 6.15 9.42
N GLY A 148 -16.22 5.06 9.33
CA GLY A 148 -17.65 5.14 9.06
C GLY A 148 -17.91 5.90 7.74
N GLU A 149 -18.80 6.88 7.78
CA GLU A 149 -19.13 7.73 6.62
C GLU A 149 -18.14 8.89 6.41
N ALA A 150 -17.29 9.17 7.38
CA ALA A 150 -16.38 10.31 7.34
C ALA A 150 -15.09 9.97 6.59
N THR A 151 -14.78 10.74 5.54
CA THR A 151 -13.45 10.72 4.92
C THR A 151 -12.46 11.49 5.79
N ILE A 152 -11.41 10.81 6.27
CA ILE A 152 -10.38 11.39 7.16
C ILE A 152 -9.06 11.67 6.46
N LEU A 153 -8.77 10.98 5.35
CA LEU A 153 -7.63 11.27 4.47
C LEU A 153 -8.04 11.16 3.01
N LYS A 154 -7.54 12.09 2.19
CA LYS A 154 -7.40 11.93 0.73
C LYS A 154 -5.99 12.28 0.32
N ASN A 155 -5.40 11.49 -0.57
CA ASN A 155 -4.05 11.72 -1.07
C ASN A 155 -3.89 11.35 -2.55
N GLY A 156 -2.81 11.82 -3.14
CA GLY A 156 -2.31 11.39 -4.44
C GLY A 156 -0.83 11.09 -4.30
N PHE A 157 -0.39 9.93 -4.76
CA PHE A 157 0.97 9.45 -4.57
C PHE A 157 1.39 8.52 -5.71
N GLN A 158 2.69 8.25 -5.78
CA GLN A 158 3.29 7.43 -6.83
C GLN A 158 4.13 6.32 -6.20
N LEU A 159 3.95 5.11 -6.71
CA LEU A 159 4.79 3.96 -6.40
C LEU A 159 5.62 3.56 -7.62
N ALA A 160 6.72 2.86 -7.38
CA ALA A 160 7.51 2.22 -8.41
C ALA A 160 7.88 0.79 -8.02
N ASN A 161 7.95 -0.09 -9.03
CA ASN A 161 8.62 -1.37 -8.90
C ASN A 161 10.10 -1.17 -9.18
N VAL A 162 10.95 -1.64 -8.30
CA VAL A 162 12.42 -1.48 -8.40
C VAL A 162 13.11 -2.83 -8.31
N PRO A 163 14.30 -3.02 -8.91
CA PRO A 163 15.06 -4.25 -8.70
C PRO A 163 15.32 -4.49 -7.22
N SER A 164 15.10 -5.72 -6.74
CA SER A 164 15.26 -6.06 -5.33
C SER A 164 16.68 -5.80 -4.81
N GLN A 165 17.68 -5.89 -5.67
CA GLN A 165 19.07 -5.53 -5.35
C GLN A 165 19.23 -4.08 -4.88
N SER A 166 18.35 -3.16 -5.35
CA SER A 166 18.36 -1.76 -4.93
C SER A 166 18.04 -1.57 -3.44
N LEU A 167 17.44 -2.57 -2.79
CA LEU A 167 17.14 -2.54 -1.35
C LEU A 167 18.34 -2.95 -0.49
N GLN A 168 19.35 -3.59 -1.07
CA GLN A 168 20.46 -4.14 -0.28
C GLN A 168 21.48 -3.10 0.16
N GLY A 169 21.48 -1.92 -0.45
CA GLY A 169 22.52 -0.91 -0.25
C GLY A 169 23.89 -1.36 -0.77
N GLU A 170 24.77 -0.42 -1.04
CA GLU A 170 26.19 -0.74 -1.22
C GLU A 170 26.79 -1.05 0.17
N ARG A 171 27.36 -2.27 0.32
CA ARG A 171 28.12 -2.64 1.52
C ARG A 171 29.55 -2.10 1.44
#